data_ec4da180166783affa5e67f8a8b9de59
#
_entry.id   ec4da180166783affa5e67f8a8b9de59
#
_cell.length_a   1.000
_cell.length_b   1.000
_cell.length_c   1.000
_cell.angle_alpha   90.00
_cell.angle_beta   90.00
_cell.angle_gamma   90.00
#
_symmetry.space_group_name_H-M   'P 1'
#
loop_
_entity.id
_entity.type
_entity.pdbx_description
1 polymer ?
#
loop_
_entity_poly.entity_id
_entity_poly.type
_entity_poly.pdbx_seq_one_letter_code
_entity_poly.pdbx_strand_id
1 'polypeptide(L)'
;NSNLKIELKKDKLNHLKKQILKRMNDYVPHLKKDINNIKGSNFKEIFDNALKLIDKHHNKENIKWLGWLDSWVEEFFPILAKAYPSSKFILIIRDPRAALASSNNYYNKKDILSLAPLTLSFLRCWRKQVAMAEYFNSSSLLKNRCITVKYEDLVRNPKKITKKLCNFLNIKYSSSMI
;
A
#
# COMPACT_ATOMS: atom_id res chain seq x y z
N ASN A 1 -21.09 -1.09 8.23
CA ASN A 1 -20.97 0.08 7.33
C ASN A 1 -19.50 0.45 7.22
N SER A 2 -18.84 0.06 6.11
CA SER A 2 -17.49 0.50 5.86
C SER A 2 -17.55 1.97 5.42
N ASN A 3 -16.78 2.84 6.07
CA ASN A 3 -16.69 4.28 5.72
C ASN A 3 -16.34 4.54 4.24
N LEU A 4 -15.85 3.52 3.52
CA LEU A 4 -15.49 3.60 2.11
C LEU A 4 -16.69 3.70 1.15
N LYS A 5 -17.90 3.35 1.60
CA LYS A 5 -19.14 3.43 0.80
C LYS A 5 -19.96 4.70 1.07
N ILE A 6 -19.44 5.63 1.87
CA ILE A 6 -20.12 6.90 2.09
C ILE A 6 -20.03 7.72 0.81
N GLU A 7 -21.17 8.20 0.35
CA GLU A 7 -21.23 9.12 -0.79
C GLU A 7 -20.47 10.41 -0.50
N LEU A 8 -19.64 10.79 -1.44
CA LEU A 8 -18.86 12.02 -1.36
C LEU A 8 -19.64 13.18 -2.01
N LYS A 9 -19.73 14.29 -1.31
CA LYS A 9 -20.21 15.54 -1.92
C LYS A 9 -19.32 15.89 -3.12
N LYS A 10 -19.92 16.50 -4.15
CA LYS A 10 -19.27 16.84 -5.42
C LYS A 10 -17.93 17.57 -5.24
N ASP A 11 -17.87 18.50 -4.30
CA ASP A 11 -16.65 19.25 -3.99
C ASP A 11 -15.52 18.37 -3.46
N LYS A 12 -15.84 17.46 -2.52
CA LYS A 12 -14.88 16.49 -1.99
C LYS A 12 -14.41 15.51 -3.06
N LEU A 13 -15.31 15.09 -3.93
CA LEU A 13 -14.98 14.21 -5.05
C LEU A 13 -14.02 14.91 -6.03
N ASN A 14 -14.29 16.16 -6.39
CA ASN A 14 -13.42 16.95 -7.25
C ASN A 14 -12.05 17.21 -6.62
N HIS A 15 -12.03 17.51 -5.31
CA HIS A 15 -10.79 17.67 -4.57
C HIS A 15 -9.96 16.37 -4.56
N LEU A 16 -10.58 15.22 -4.29
CA LEU A 16 -9.92 13.91 -4.30
C LEU A 16 -9.34 13.60 -5.69
N LYS A 17 -10.11 13.80 -6.75
CA LYS A 17 -9.63 13.63 -8.13
C LYS A 17 -8.43 14.51 -8.43
N LYS A 18 -8.45 15.77 -8.00
CA LYS A 18 -7.33 16.70 -8.17
C LYS A 18 -6.07 16.24 -7.42
N GLN A 19 -6.21 15.69 -6.22
CA GLN A 19 -5.09 15.14 -5.45
C GLN A 19 -4.51 13.87 -6.11
N ILE A 20 -5.37 12.98 -6.59
CA ILE A 20 -4.95 11.79 -7.34
C ILE A 20 -4.19 12.21 -8.59
N LEU A 21 -4.73 13.14 -9.38
CA LEU A 21 -4.09 13.69 -10.58
C LEU A 21 -2.71 14.27 -10.30
N LYS A 22 -2.59 15.06 -9.23
CA LYS A 22 -1.31 15.65 -8.83
C LYS A 22 -0.26 14.57 -8.54
N ARG A 23 -0.61 13.55 -7.75
CA ARG A 23 0.31 12.45 -7.43
C ARG A 23 0.63 11.58 -8.65
N MET A 24 -0.34 11.29 -9.49
CA MET A 24 -0.12 10.43 -10.65
C MET A 24 0.72 11.08 -11.74
N ASN A 25 0.70 12.42 -11.86
CA ASN A 25 1.63 13.12 -12.75
C ASN A 25 3.09 12.82 -12.44
N ASP A 26 3.41 12.60 -11.17
CA ASP A 26 4.77 12.36 -10.72
C ASP A 26 5.20 10.90 -10.89
N TYR A 27 4.26 9.94 -10.80
CA TYR A 27 4.56 8.51 -10.78
C TYR A 27 4.11 7.75 -12.03
N VAL A 28 3.01 8.15 -12.65
CA VAL A 28 2.44 7.47 -13.84
C VAL A 28 1.88 8.48 -14.84
N PRO A 29 2.73 9.34 -15.41
CA PRO A 29 2.28 10.45 -16.27
C PRO A 29 1.50 9.99 -17.50
N HIS A 30 1.71 8.76 -17.98
CA HIS A 30 0.99 8.17 -19.10
C HIS A 30 -0.49 7.88 -18.81
N LEU A 31 -0.89 7.77 -17.53
CA LEU A 31 -2.30 7.55 -17.13
C LEU A 31 -3.10 8.84 -16.94
N LYS A 32 -2.46 10.00 -17.05
CA LYS A 32 -3.10 11.31 -16.76
C LYS A 32 -4.41 11.54 -17.51
N LYS A 33 -4.47 11.16 -18.78
CA LYS A 33 -5.69 11.35 -19.59
C LYS A 33 -6.85 10.49 -19.08
N ASP A 34 -6.57 9.29 -18.63
CA ASP A 34 -7.60 8.32 -18.24
C ASP A 34 -8.12 8.56 -16.82
N ILE A 35 -7.30 9.16 -15.94
CA ILE A 35 -7.69 9.46 -14.55
C ILE A 35 -8.85 10.46 -14.50
N ASN A 36 -8.90 11.42 -15.42
CA ASN A 36 -10.01 12.36 -15.52
C ASN A 36 -11.35 11.63 -15.76
N ASN A 37 -11.30 10.43 -16.31
CA ASN A 37 -12.46 9.60 -16.61
C ASN A 37 -12.83 8.64 -15.47
N ILE A 38 -12.09 8.65 -14.35
CA ILE A 38 -12.46 7.83 -13.18
C ILE A 38 -13.80 8.30 -12.64
N LYS A 39 -14.80 7.42 -12.75
CA LYS A 39 -16.14 7.62 -12.20
C LYS A 39 -16.20 7.06 -10.78
N GLY A 40 -17.17 7.52 -10.02
CA GLY A 40 -17.45 7.02 -8.67
C GLY A 40 -18.05 8.08 -7.79
N SER A 41 -18.96 7.68 -6.90
CA SER A 41 -19.64 8.54 -5.93
C SER A 41 -19.04 8.40 -4.51
N ASN A 42 -18.24 7.37 -4.29
CA ASN A 42 -17.61 7.07 -3.01
C ASN A 42 -16.17 6.56 -3.18
N PHE A 43 -15.44 6.47 -2.08
CA PHE A 43 -14.03 6.04 -2.09
C PHE A 43 -13.82 4.65 -2.69
N LYS A 44 -14.72 3.70 -2.39
CA LYS A 44 -14.59 2.34 -2.92
C LYS A 44 -14.70 2.30 -4.43
N GLU A 45 -15.70 2.97 -5.00
CA GLU A 45 -15.89 3.02 -6.45
C GLU A 45 -14.72 3.69 -7.17
N ILE A 46 -14.21 4.79 -6.62
CA ILE A 46 -13.05 5.50 -7.17
C ILE A 46 -11.81 4.59 -7.13
N PHE A 47 -11.59 3.89 -6.01
CA PHE A 47 -10.47 2.99 -5.86
C PHE A 47 -10.56 1.80 -6.82
N ASP A 48 -11.75 1.17 -6.93
CA ASP A 48 -12.00 0.06 -7.87
C ASP A 48 -11.74 0.48 -9.32
N ASN A 49 -12.20 1.67 -9.71
CA ASN A 49 -12.01 2.17 -11.07
C ASN A 49 -10.55 2.59 -11.33
N ALA A 50 -9.84 3.09 -10.32
CA ALA A 50 -8.39 3.34 -10.43
C ALA A 50 -7.61 2.03 -10.61
N LEU A 51 -7.94 0.98 -9.86
CA LEU A 51 -7.32 -0.34 -10.02
C LEU A 51 -7.60 -0.94 -11.41
N LYS A 52 -8.83 -0.87 -11.91
CA LYS A 52 -9.19 -1.33 -13.27
C LYS A 52 -8.41 -0.57 -14.35
N LEU A 53 -8.17 0.72 -14.14
CA LEU A 53 -7.38 1.52 -15.06
C LEU A 53 -5.93 1.05 -15.12
N ILE A 54 -5.32 0.79 -13.97
CA ILE A 54 -3.96 0.26 -13.85
C ILE A 54 -3.88 -1.11 -14.52
N ASP A 55 -4.83 -2.00 -14.24
CA ASP A 55 -4.92 -3.34 -14.83
C ASP A 55 -4.96 -3.28 -16.36
N LYS A 56 -5.85 -2.44 -16.90
CA LYS A 56 -5.96 -2.21 -18.35
C LYS A 56 -4.65 -1.74 -19.00
N HIS A 57 -3.88 -0.89 -18.31
CA HIS A 57 -2.61 -0.39 -18.83
C HIS A 57 -1.48 -1.41 -18.79
N HIS A 58 -1.49 -2.32 -17.83
CA HIS A 58 -0.51 -3.40 -17.76
C HIS A 58 -0.77 -4.50 -18.78
N ASN A 59 -1.99 -4.58 -19.33
CA ASN A 59 -2.42 -5.48 -20.40
C ASN A 59 -1.92 -6.93 -20.23
N LYS A 60 -1.89 -7.41 -18.99
CA LYS A 60 -1.47 -8.77 -18.65
C LYS A 60 -2.70 -9.66 -18.52
N GLU A 61 -2.74 -10.73 -19.29
CA GLU A 61 -3.77 -11.76 -19.16
C GLU A 61 -3.58 -12.57 -17.86
N ASN A 62 -4.68 -13.04 -17.29
CA ASN A 62 -4.71 -13.94 -16.13
C ASN A 62 -4.07 -13.38 -14.85
N ILE A 63 -4.25 -12.09 -14.57
CA ILE A 63 -3.80 -11.50 -13.31
C ILE A 63 -4.59 -12.09 -12.15
N LYS A 64 -3.91 -12.76 -11.23
CA LYS A 64 -4.50 -13.31 -10.01
C LYS A 64 -4.61 -12.27 -8.90
N TRP A 65 -3.63 -11.40 -8.79
CA TRP A 65 -3.55 -10.38 -7.77
C TRP A 65 -3.19 -9.03 -8.39
N LEU A 66 -3.96 -8.05 -8.02
CA LEU A 66 -3.62 -6.65 -8.26
C LEU A 66 -3.27 -6.03 -6.91
N GLY A 67 -2.08 -5.47 -6.78
CA GLY A 67 -1.56 -4.96 -5.53
C GLY A 67 -1.44 -3.44 -5.49
N TRP A 68 -1.56 -2.90 -4.29
CA TRP A 68 -1.24 -1.51 -3.96
C TRP A 68 -0.12 -1.50 -2.93
N LEU A 69 0.87 -0.65 -3.12
CA LEU A 69 1.94 -0.40 -2.16
C LEU A 69 1.86 1.04 -1.67
N ASP A 70 1.81 1.21 -0.36
CA ASP A 70 1.91 2.53 0.27
C ASP A 70 2.58 2.40 1.64
N SER A 71 3.01 3.53 2.20
CA SER A 71 3.65 3.60 3.50
C SER A 71 2.66 4.13 4.55
N TRP A 72 2.73 3.61 5.77
CA TRP A 72 1.97 4.10 6.93
C TRP A 72 0.44 3.95 6.80
N VAL A 73 -0.03 2.99 5.99
CA VAL A 73 -1.46 2.76 5.70
C VAL A 73 -2.06 1.58 6.44
N GLU A 74 -1.32 0.92 7.31
CA GLU A 74 -1.74 -0.29 8.04
C GLU A 74 -3.01 -0.08 8.88
N GLU A 75 -3.28 1.14 9.34
CA GLU A 75 -4.51 1.49 10.07
C GLU A 75 -5.78 1.33 9.24
N PHE A 76 -5.66 1.35 7.91
CA PHE A 76 -6.78 1.15 7.00
C PHE A 76 -7.05 -0.32 6.68
N PHE A 77 -6.17 -1.26 7.07
CA PHE A 77 -6.35 -2.69 6.78
C PHE A 77 -7.68 -3.25 7.28
N PRO A 78 -8.18 -2.93 8.49
CA PRO A 78 -9.49 -3.39 8.93
C PRO A 78 -10.64 -2.91 8.04
N ILE A 79 -10.59 -1.65 7.60
CA ILE A 79 -11.60 -1.05 6.72
C ILE A 79 -11.54 -1.69 5.33
N LEU A 80 -10.34 -1.84 4.78
CA LEU A 80 -10.10 -2.49 3.50
C LEU A 80 -10.50 -3.96 3.53
N ALA A 81 -10.20 -4.66 4.63
CA ALA A 81 -10.58 -6.06 4.80
C ALA A 81 -12.10 -6.27 4.80
N LYS A 82 -12.87 -5.34 5.36
CA LYS A 82 -14.34 -5.36 5.29
C LYS A 82 -14.87 -5.05 3.89
N ALA A 83 -14.24 -4.08 3.20
CA ALA A 83 -14.66 -3.68 1.85
C ALA A 83 -14.27 -4.71 0.78
N TYR A 84 -13.16 -5.44 0.99
CA TYR A 84 -12.59 -6.43 0.08
C TYR A 84 -12.34 -7.74 0.81
N PRO A 85 -13.35 -8.62 0.95
CA PRO A 85 -13.24 -9.86 1.74
C PRO A 85 -12.11 -10.80 1.31
N SER A 86 -11.75 -10.80 0.02
CA SER A 86 -10.67 -11.64 -0.53
C SER A 86 -9.29 -10.99 -0.47
N SER A 87 -9.16 -9.72 -0.02
CA SER A 87 -7.87 -9.03 0.02
C SER A 87 -6.92 -9.66 1.03
N LYS A 88 -5.63 -9.60 0.71
CA LYS A 88 -4.53 -9.98 1.59
C LYS A 88 -3.60 -8.79 1.82
N PHE A 89 -3.00 -8.75 2.99
CA PHE A 89 -2.17 -7.64 3.44
C PHE A 89 -0.77 -8.15 3.78
N ILE A 90 0.23 -7.48 3.26
CA ILE A 90 1.63 -7.75 3.58
C ILE A 90 2.17 -6.52 4.28
N LEU A 91 2.56 -6.67 5.53
CA LEU A 91 3.16 -5.61 6.34
C LEU A 91 4.65 -5.85 6.45
N ILE A 92 5.46 -4.93 5.96
CA ILE A 92 6.91 -4.99 6.05
C ILE A 92 7.37 -4.05 7.16
N ILE A 93 8.03 -4.61 8.18
CA ILE A 93 8.62 -3.85 9.29
C ILE A 93 10.13 -3.90 9.17
N ARG A 94 10.78 -2.74 9.30
CA ARG A 94 12.23 -2.58 9.27
C ARG A 94 12.71 -1.97 10.60
N ASP A 95 13.96 -2.25 11.00
CA ASP A 95 14.61 -1.54 12.12
C ASP A 95 14.45 -0.02 11.94
N PRO A 96 13.87 0.71 12.91
CA PRO A 96 13.56 2.12 12.76
C PRO A 96 14.81 2.98 12.55
N ARG A 97 15.96 2.59 13.13
CA ARG A 97 17.23 3.28 12.96
C ARG A 97 17.70 3.20 11.51
N ALA A 98 17.67 2.00 10.94
CA ALA A 98 18.06 1.77 9.55
C ALA A 98 17.08 2.41 8.56
N ALA A 99 15.79 2.39 8.87
CA ALA A 99 14.77 3.02 8.03
C ALA A 99 14.88 4.55 8.05
N LEU A 100 15.12 5.15 9.22
CA LEU A 100 15.32 6.60 9.35
C LEU A 100 16.61 7.06 8.66
N ALA A 101 17.72 6.34 8.83
CA ALA A 101 18.98 6.64 8.16
C ALA A 101 18.82 6.55 6.62
N SER A 102 18.12 5.56 6.13
CA SER A 102 17.83 5.41 4.70
C SER A 102 16.97 6.57 4.17
N SER A 103 15.96 6.97 4.93
CA SER A 103 15.12 8.12 4.60
C SER A 103 15.94 9.41 4.53
N ASN A 104 16.73 9.71 5.56
CA ASN A 104 17.55 10.90 5.61
C ASN A 104 18.56 10.94 4.44
N ASN A 105 19.20 9.81 4.12
CA ASN A 105 20.08 9.72 2.96
C ASN A 105 19.37 10.03 1.64
N TYR A 106 18.14 9.56 1.46
CA TYR A 106 17.35 9.85 0.28
C TYR A 106 17.08 11.36 0.13
N TYR A 107 16.62 12.01 1.22
CA TYR A 107 16.30 13.43 1.21
C TYR A 107 17.57 14.29 1.05
N ASN A 108 18.68 13.91 1.67
CA ASN A 108 19.96 14.59 1.55
C ASN A 108 20.51 14.52 0.11
N LYS A 109 20.51 13.33 -0.51
CA LYS A 109 20.95 13.15 -1.89
C LYS A 109 20.16 13.96 -2.91
N LYS A 110 18.92 14.32 -2.59
CA LYS A 110 18.05 15.15 -3.45
C LYS A 110 18.05 16.62 -3.07
N ASP A 111 18.87 17.02 -2.09
CA ASP A 111 18.89 18.38 -1.54
C ASP A 111 17.52 18.89 -1.04
N ILE A 112 16.72 17.99 -0.50
CA ILE A 112 15.38 18.27 0.04
C ILE A 112 15.25 17.83 1.51
N LEU A 113 16.34 17.89 2.27
CA LEU A 113 16.37 17.42 3.67
C LEU A 113 15.32 18.09 4.56
N SER A 114 14.95 19.34 4.27
CA SER A 114 13.87 20.05 4.94
C SER A 114 12.50 19.36 4.84
N LEU A 115 12.32 18.49 3.86
CA LEU A 115 11.10 17.69 3.67
C LEU A 115 11.16 16.31 4.36
N ALA A 116 12.32 15.98 4.96
CA ALA A 116 12.46 14.72 5.69
C ALA A 116 11.52 14.69 6.90
N PRO A 117 10.88 13.53 7.19
CA PRO A 117 10.01 13.44 8.35
C PRO A 117 10.80 13.66 9.64
N LEU A 118 10.22 14.42 10.57
CA LEU A 118 10.80 14.59 11.89
C LEU A 118 10.97 13.24 12.57
N THR A 119 12.10 13.03 13.24
CA THR A 119 12.44 11.76 13.93
C THR A 119 11.32 11.28 14.86
N LEU A 120 10.69 12.19 15.63
CA LEU A 120 9.58 11.83 16.51
C LEU A 120 8.35 11.36 15.74
N SER A 121 8.01 12.01 14.62
CA SER A 121 6.89 11.61 13.77
C SER A 121 7.15 10.24 13.16
N PHE A 122 8.37 10.01 12.68
CA PHE A 122 8.80 8.72 12.16
C PHE A 122 8.68 7.61 13.21
N LEU A 123 9.20 7.82 14.41
CA LEU A 123 9.13 6.85 15.51
C LEU A 123 7.69 6.55 15.95
N ARG A 124 6.83 7.57 15.97
CA ARG A 124 5.38 7.37 16.24
C ARG A 124 4.73 6.48 15.19
N CYS A 125 4.98 6.73 13.92
CA CYS A 125 4.48 5.91 12.82
C CYS A 125 5.01 4.47 12.90
N TRP A 126 6.30 4.30 13.18
CA TRP A 126 6.90 2.97 13.35
C TRP A 126 6.30 2.20 14.54
N ARG A 127 6.15 2.85 15.70
CA ARG A 127 5.50 2.24 16.87
C ARG A 127 4.06 1.83 16.57
N LYS A 128 3.31 2.68 15.87
CA LYS A 128 1.96 2.36 15.39
C LYS A 128 1.99 1.10 14.51
N GLN A 129 2.91 1.03 13.56
CA GLN A 129 3.05 -0.12 12.66
C GLN A 129 3.29 -1.43 13.42
N VAL A 130 4.17 -1.43 14.43
CA VAL A 130 4.43 -2.59 15.28
C VAL A 130 3.19 -3.00 16.08
N ALA A 131 2.51 -2.03 16.71
CA ALA A 131 1.29 -2.29 17.47
C ALA A 131 0.16 -2.84 16.57
N MET A 132 0.04 -2.33 15.33
CA MET A 132 -0.92 -2.85 14.37
C MET A 132 -0.58 -4.28 13.93
N ALA A 133 0.71 -4.63 13.78
CA ALA A 133 1.11 -6.00 13.48
C ALA A 133 0.65 -6.98 14.56
N GLU A 134 0.81 -6.64 15.83
CA GLU A 134 0.32 -7.45 16.96
C GLU A 134 -1.22 -7.55 16.95
N TYR A 135 -1.90 -6.44 16.74
CA TYR A 135 -3.36 -6.43 16.61
C TYR A 135 -3.85 -7.33 15.47
N PHE A 136 -3.17 -7.36 14.32
CA PHE A 136 -3.58 -8.18 13.18
C PHE A 136 -3.46 -9.67 13.45
N ASN A 137 -2.49 -10.08 14.27
CA ASN A 137 -2.31 -11.47 14.67
C ASN A 137 -3.46 -11.99 15.57
N SER A 138 -4.05 -11.12 16.37
CA SER A 138 -5.17 -11.44 17.27
C SER A 138 -6.56 -11.17 16.66
N SER A 139 -6.63 -10.38 15.60
CA SER A 139 -7.88 -9.96 14.97
C SER A 139 -8.54 -11.12 14.22
N SER A 140 -9.78 -11.47 14.54
CA SER A 140 -10.57 -12.45 13.80
C SER A 140 -10.73 -12.12 12.31
N LEU A 141 -10.74 -10.82 11.98
CA LEU A 141 -10.87 -10.33 10.61
C LEU A 141 -9.57 -10.44 9.81
N LEU A 142 -8.40 -10.31 10.44
CA LEU A 142 -7.10 -10.11 9.77
C LEU A 142 -6.10 -11.23 9.99
N LYS A 143 -6.25 -12.05 11.02
CA LYS A 143 -5.32 -13.11 11.43
C LYS A 143 -4.81 -13.98 10.26
N ASN A 144 -5.68 -14.39 9.35
CA ASN A 144 -5.32 -15.24 8.21
C ASN A 144 -5.19 -14.45 6.89
N ARG A 145 -5.32 -13.12 6.95
CA ARG A 145 -5.33 -12.22 5.78
C ARG A 145 -4.19 -11.21 5.81
N CYS A 146 -3.45 -11.16 6.92
CA CYS A 146 -2.28 -10.30 7.07
C CYS A 146 -1.05 -11.16 7.39
N ILE A 147 0.07 -10.85 6.76
CA ILE A 147 1.37 -11.42 7.07
C ILE A 147 2.36 -10.30 7.35
N THR A 148 3.07 -10.40 8.48
CA THR A 148 4.15 -9.48 8.81
C THR A 148 5.49 -10.08 8.41
N VAL A 149 6.32 -9.29 7.74
CA VAL A 149 7.66 -9.64 7.28
C VAL A 149 8.65 -8.64 7.86
N LYS A 150 9.71 -9.12 8.49
CA LYS A 150 10.86 -8.28 8.84
C LYS A 150 11.72 -8.06 7.59
N TYR A 151 12.02 -6.81 7.30
CA TYR A 151 12.85 -6.44 6.15
C TYR A 151 14.20 -7.13 6.20
N GLU A 152 14.80 -7.22 7.39
CA GLU A 152 16.10 -7.86 7.62
C GLU A 152 16.08 -9.35 7.28
N ASP A 153 14.98 -10.05 7.57
CA ASP A 153 14.81 -11.45 7.20
C ASP A 153 14.66 -11.64 5.69
N LEU A 154 13.96 -10.70 5.03
CA LEU A 154 13.81 -10.70 3.58
C LEU A 154 15.18 -10.51 2.88
N VAL A 155 16.01 -9.61 3.39
CA VAL A 155 17.35 -9.35 2.83
C VAL A 155 18.30 -10.50 3.07
N ARG A 156 18.27 -11.11 4.28
CA ARG A 156 19.16 -12.25 4.63
C ARG A 156 18.77 -13.53 3.91
N ASN A 157 17.48 -13.78 3.74
CA ASN A 157 16.94 -15.02 3.20
C ASN A 157 15.84 -14.77 2.16
N PRO A 158 16.15 -14.06 1.03
CA PRO A 158 15.15 -13.63 0.08
C PRO A 158 14.33 -14.79 -0.48
N LYS A 159 14.98 -15.88 -0.86
CA LYS A 159 14.31 -17.09 -1.39
C LYS A 159 13.29 -17.69 -0.41
N LYS A 160 13.67 -17.82 0.87
CA LYS A 160 12.79 -18.39 1.92
C LYS A 160 11.57 -17.49 2.14
N ILE A 161 11.80 -16.18 2.28
CA ILE A 161 10.72 -15.22 2.57
C ILE A 161 9.81 -15.06 1.36
N THR A 162 10.37 -14.96 0.15
CA THR A 162 9.55 -14.89 -1.08
C THR A 162 8.69 -16.15 -1.26
N LYS A 163 9.21 -17.35 -1.01
CA LYS A 163 8.39 -18.57 -1.00
C LYS A 163 7.26 -18.51 0.03
N LYS A 164 7.54 -18.00 1.25
CA LYS A 164 6.51 -17.80 2.28
C LYS A 164 5.40 -16.84 1.80
N LEU A 165 5.78 -15.74 1.14
CA LEU A 165 4.83 -14.79 0.57
C LEU A 165 4.03 -15.40 -0.58
N CYS A 166 4.67 -16.16 -1.46
CA CYS A 166 3.98 -16.88 -2.54
C CYS A 166 2.93 -17.87 -2.00
N ASN A 167 3.28 -18.64 -0.97
CA ASN A 167 2.34 -19.54 -0.31
C ASN A 167 1.17 -18.77 0.32
N PHE A 168 1.47 -17.67 1.01
CA PHE A 168 0.44 -16.80 1.58
C PHE A 168 -0.50 -16.24 0.52
N LEU A 169 0.00 -15.83 -0.66
CA LEU A 169 -0.79 -15.34 -1.78
C LEU A 169 -1.41 -16.46 -2.63
N ASN A 170 -1.06 -17.72 -2.35
CA ASN A 170 -1.43 -18.88 -3.16
C ASN A 170 -1.04 -18.69 -4.64
N ILE A 171 0.22 -18.31 -4.89
CA ILE A 171 0.83 -18.19 -6.21
C ILE A 171 2.07 -19.06 -6.29
N LYS A 172 2.46 -19.44 -7.51
CA LYS A 172 3.68 -20.23 -7.75
C LYS A 172 4.90 -19.34 -7.58
N TYR A 173 5.89 -19.83 -6.84
CA TYR A 173 7.19 -19.18 -6.73
C TYR A 173 7.96 -19.30 -8.07
N SER A 174 8.65 -18.24 -8.47
CA SER A 174 9.65 -18.24 -9.55
C SER A 174 10.97 -17.68 -9.04
N SER A 175 12.10 -18.22 -9.54
CA SER A 175 13.43 -17.69 -9.21
C SER A 175 13.66 -16.26 -9.70
N SER A 176 12.92 -15.82 -10.72
CA SER A 176 12.95 -14.43 -11.23
C SER A 176 12.33 -13.39 -10.28
N MET A 177 11.79 -13.83 -9.13
CA MET A 177 11.22 -12.92 -8.10
C MET A 177 12.27 -12.38 -7.12
N ILE A 178 13.55 -12.83 -7.25
CA ILE A 178 14.68 -12.45 -6.38
C ILE A 178 15.92 -12.12 -7.21
#